data_0e6a65c71ac3ffff9400cd5811ad78e7
#
_entry.id   0e6a65c71ac3ffff9400cd5811ad78e7
#
_cell.length_a   1.000
_cell.length_b   1.000
_cell.length_c   1.000
_cell.angle_alpha   90.00
_cell.angle_beta   90.00
_cell.angle_gamma   90.00
#
_symmetry.space_group_name_H-M   'P 1'
#
loop_
_entity.id
_entity.type
_entity.pdbx_description
1 polymer ?
#
loop_
_entity_poly.entity_id
_entity_poly.type
_entity_poly.pdbx_seq_one_letter_code
_entity_poly.pdbx_strand_id
1 'polypeptide(L)'
;MTSKKAEQRREATEAFRRYAAHGERADRDEMLSPEAWQSDTDVSKTLSVLNAEGKEYVVDAVREVYFVEPCRPLQKNDIEMRITRYCVTKCVSRSAVYEHLAIARKIFWAIAHHKDR
;
A
#
# COMPACT_ATOMS: atom_id res chain seq x y z
N MET A 1 4.71 1.72 24.29
CA MET A 1 5.01 0.56 23.41
C MET A 1 4.12 0.58 22.18
N THR A 2 4.73 0.49 21.02
CA THR A 2 3.99 0.42 19.76
C THR A 2 3.49 -1.00 19.55
N SER A 3 2.21 -1.18 19.24
CA SER A 3 1.67 -2.49 18.97
C SER A 3 2.25 -3.07 17.69
N LYS A 4 2.32 -4.39 17.60
CA LYS A 4 2.79 -5.07 16.41
C LYS A 4 1.92 -4.70 15.19
N LYS A 5 0.62 -4.57 15.39
CA LYS A 5 -0.29 -4.16 14.32
C LYS A 5 0.00 -2.76 13.81
N ALA A 6 0.33 -1.84 14.73
CA ALA A 6 0.66 -0.46 14.34
C ALA A 6 1.95 -0.42 13.53
N GLU A 7 2.94 -1.22 13.90
CA GLU A 7 4.19 -1.31 13.15
C GLU A 7 3.98 -1.88 11.76
N GLN A 8 3.17 -2.94 11.65
CA GLN A 8 2.85 -3.54 10.37
C GLN A 8 2.14 -2.56 9.47
N ARG A 9 1.19 -1.81 10.03
CA ARG A 9 0.45 -0.81 9.25
C ARG A 9 1.38 0.27 8.74
N ARG A 10 2.24 0.78 9.58
CA ARG A 10 3.16 1.85 9.20
C ARG A 10 4.13 1.39 8.12
N GLU A 11 4.73 0.22 8.31
CA GLU A 11 5.68 -0.32 7.33
C GLU A 11 5.02 -0.52 5.97
N ALA A 12 3.83 -1.11 5.95
CA ALA A 12 3.12 -1.35 4.70
C ALA A 12 2.72 -0.05 4.02
N THR A 13 2.20 0.92 4.80
CA THR A 13 1.80 2.22 4.25
C THR A 13 3.00 2.92 3.60
N GLU A 14 4.13 2.93 4.30
CA GLU A 14 5.34 3.56 3.76
C GLU A 14 5.81 2.85 2.49
N ALA A 15 5.76 1.52 2.48
CA ALA A 15 6.19 0.74 1.32
C ALA A 15 5.29 1.01 0.11
N PHE A 16 3.98 1.01 0.30
CA PHE A 16 3.03 1.28 -0.79
C PHE A 16 3.23 2.69 -1.35
N ARG A 17 3.38 3.69 -0.49
CA ARG A 17 3.57 5.07 -0.94
C ARG A 17 4.91 5.24 -1.65
N ARG A 18 5.95 4.62 -1.17
CA ARG A 18 7.27 4.66 -1.79
C ARG A 18 7.25 4.01 -3.17
N TYR A 19 6.55 2.87 -3.29
CA TYR A 19 6.37 2.20 -4.57
C TYR A 19 5.69 3.14 -5.59
N ALA A 20 4.62 3.81 -5.17
CA ALA A 20 3.90 4.73 -6.05
C ALA A 20 4.77 5.93 -6.44
N ALA A 21 5.55 6.46 -5.48
CA ALA A 21 6.44 7.58 -5.76
C ALA A 21 7.52 7.20 -6.76
N HIS A 22 8.08 6.01 -6.65
CA HIS A 22 9.08 5.52 -7.60
C HIS A 22 8.47 5.36 -8.98
N GLY A 23 7.21 4.91 -9.07
CA GLY A 23 6.51 4.80 -10.34
C GLY A 23 6.35 6.16 -11.02
N GLU A 24 6.03 7.20 -10.26
CA GLU A 24 5.91 8.55 -10.80
C GLU A 24 7.24 9.12 -11.26
N ARG A 25 8.35 8.62 -10.70
CA ARG A 25 9.69 9.07 -11.04
C ARG A 25 10.41 8.10 -11.97
N ALA A 26 9.67 7.25 -12.65
CA ALA A 26 10.26 6.21 -13.50
C ALA A 26 11.17 6.78 -14.60
N ASP A 27 10.92 8.03 -15.01
CA ASP A 27 11.73 8.69 -16.05
C ASP A 27 13.05 9.24 -15.53
N ARG A 28 13.25 9.20 -14.24
CA ARG A 28 14.50 9.66 -13.64
C ARG A 28 15.37 8.46 -13.38
N ASP A 29 16.61 8.53 -13.86
CA ASP A 29 17.60 7.47 -13.66
C ASP A 29 18.07 7.47 -12.20
N GLU A 30 17.19 7.21 -11.26
CA GLU A 30 17.56 7.09 -9.87
C GLU A 30 17.84 5.63 -9.54
N MET A 31 19.06 5.37 -9.10
CA MET A 31 19.41 4.05 -8.60
C MET A 31 18.79 3.88 -7.22
N LEU A 32 17.90 2.90 -7.11
CA LEU A 32 17.32 2.57 -5.82
C LEU A 32 18.33 1.83 -4.97
N SER A 33 18.30 2.09 -3.66
CA SER A 33 19.07 1.28 -2.72
C SER A 33 18.55 -0.17 -2.76
N PRO A 34 19.36 -1.16 -2.35
CA PRO A 34 18.88 -2.54 -2.29
C PRO A 34 17.62 -2.70 -1.47
N GLU A 35 17.50 -1.99 -0.36
CA GLU A 35 16.32 -2.03 0.50
C GLU A 35 15.09 -1.47 -0.20
N ALA A 36 15.24 -0.35 -0.90
CA ALA A 36 14.14 0.26 -1.62
C ALA A 36 13.70 -0.63 -2.80
N TRP A 37 14.66 -1.20 -3.51
CA TRP A 37 14.37 -2.11 -4.60
C TRP A 37 13.60 -3.34 -4.12
N GLN A 38 14.03 -3.91 -2.98
CA GLN A 38 13.38 -5.08 -2.41
C GLN A 38 11.97 -4.73 -1.94
N SER A 39 11.79 -3.56 -1.33
CA SER A 39 10.48 -3.10 -0.89
C SER A 39 9.52 -2.96 -2.08
N ASP A 40 9.99 -2.37 -3.18
CA ASP A 40 9.17 -2.21 -4.38
C ASP A 40 8.81 -3.57 -4.99
N THR A 41 9.76 -4.51 -4.97
CA THR A 41 9.50 -5.87 -5.45
C THR A 41 8.41 -6.54 -4.61
N ASP A 42 8.47 -6.37 -3.30
CA ASP A 42 7.49 -6.96 -2.39
C ASP A 42 6.10 -6.36 -2.61
N VAL A 43 6.01 -5.06 -2.87
CA VAL A 43 4.73 -4.42 -3.19
C VAL A 43 4.19 -4.95 -4.52
N SER A 44 5.05 -5.05 -5.52
CA SER A 44 4.67 -5.58 -6.83
C SER A 44 4.12 -6.99 -6.71
N LYS A 45 4.77 -7.85 -5.92
CA LYS A 45 4.30 -9.21 -5.67
C LYS A 45 2.95 -9.21 -4.97
N THR A 46 2.76 -8.30 -4.00
CA THR A 46 1.49 -8.17 -3.28
C THR A 46 0.36 -7.86 -4.25
N LEU A 47 0.56 -6.90 -5.15
CA LEU A 47 -0.46 -6.53 -6.13
C LEU A 47 -0.73 -7.69 -7.09
N SER A 48 0.30 -8.41 -7.49
CA SER A 48 0.15 -9.58 -8.38
C SER A 48 -0.66 -10.69 -7.72
N VAL A 49 -0.39 -10.96 -6.45
CA VAL A 49 -1.14 -11.98 -5.69
C VAL A 49 -2.61 -11.58 -5.61
N LEU A 50 -2.89 -10.32 -5.29
CA LEU A 50 -4.26 -9.84 -5.18
C LEU A 50 -5.01 -9.98 -6.52
N ASN A 51 -4.36 -9.60 -7.62
CA ASN A 51 -4.97 -9.73 -8.94
C ASN A 51 -5.21 -11.19 -9.31
N ALA A 52 -4.24 -12.06 -9.01
CA ALA A 52 -4.36 -13.49 -9.32
C ALA A 52 -5.48 -14.16 -8.52
N GLU A 53 -5.79 -13.65 -7.34
CA GLU A 53 -6.85 -14.18 -6.48
C GLU A 53 -8.21 -13.54 -6.76
N GLY A 54 -8.31 -12.70 -7.78
CA GLY A 54 -9.56 -12.03 -8.11
C GLY A 54 -9.93 -10.91 -7.15
N LYS A 55 -8.93 -10.36 -6.46
CA LYS A 55 -9.15 -9.29 -5.47
C LYS A 55 -8.72 -7.93 -6.00
N GLU A 56 -9.10 -7.63 -7.24
CA GLU A 56 -8.80 -6.32 -7.84
C GLU A 56 -9.42 -5.19 -7.04
N TYR A 57 -10.53 -5.46 -6.36
CA TYR A 57 -11.16 -4.44 -5.51
C TYR A 57 -10.25 -4.01 -4.36
N VAL A 58 -9.38 -4.91 -3.88
CA VAL A 58 -8.39 -4.56 -2.86
C VAL A 58 -7.31 -3.68 -3.47
N VAL A 59 -6.85 -4.02 -4.68
CA VAL A 59 -5.87 -3.21 -5.39
C VAL A 59 -6.40 -1.80 -5.62
N ASP A 60 -7.67 -1.67 -6.02
CA ASP A 60 -8.31 -0.37 -6.21
C ASP A 60 -8.28 0.45 -4.92
N ALA A 61 -8.61 -0.16 -3.78
CA ALA A 61 -8.59 0.53 -2.50
C ALA A 61 -7.19 1.02 -2.16
N VAL A 62 -6.17 0.19 -2.38
CA VAL A 62 -4.78 0.59 -2.13
C VAL A 62 -4.40 1.79 -2.98
N ARG A 63 -4.76 1.76 -4.27
CA ARG A 63 -4.44 2.87 -5.18
C ARG A 63 -5.10 4.16 -4.76
N GLU A 64 -6.37 4.10 -4.41
CA GLU A 64 -7.13 5.31 -4.07
C GLU A 64 -6.74 5.89 -2.73
N VAL A 65 -6.24 5.08 -1.81
CA VAL A 65 -5.90 5.53 -0.47
C VAL A 65 -4.41 5.80 -0.31
N TYR A 66 -3.56 4.90 -0.80
CA TYR A 66 -2.12 4.99 -0.55
C TYR A 66 -1.31 5.57 -1.71
N PHE A 67 -1.77 5.42 -2.94
CA PHE A 67 -0.98 5.83 -4.10
C PHE A 67 -1.23 7.27 -4.54
N VAL A 68 -2.17 7.96 -3.91
CA VAL A 68 -2.51 9.34 -4.26
C VAL A 68 -1.43 10.27 -3.71
N GLU A 69 -0.93 11.17 -4.56
CA GLU A 69 0.10 12.15 -4.21
C GLU A 69 1.25 11.53 -3.40
N PRO A 70 1.90 10.48 -3.95
CA PRO A 70 2.87 9.72 -3.16
C PRO A 70 4.16 10.48 -2.86
N CYS A 71 4.45 11.52 -3.62
CA CYS A 71 5.65 12.33 -3.39
C CYS A 71 5.45 13.40 -2.34
N ARG A 72 4.22 13.61 -1.90
CA ARG A 72 3.91 14.58 -0.85
C ARG A 72 3.80 13.86 0.49
N PRO A 73 4.38 14.41 1.57
CA PRO A 73 4.24 13.78 2.88
C PRO A 73 2.78 13.70 3.31
N LEU A 74 2.41 12.61 3.98
CA LEU A 74 1.05 12.46 4.51
C LEU A 74 0.81 13.49 5.59
N GLN A 75 -0.33 14.16 5.48
CA GLN A 75 -0.81 15.06 6.51
C GLN A 75 -1.79 14.33 7.40
N LYS A 76 -2.06 14.89 8.58
CA LYS A 76 -3.07 14.35 9.48
C LYS A 76 -4.39 14.24 8.73
N ASN A 77 -5.06 13.11 8.87
CA ASN A 77 -6.37 12.84 8.28
C ASN A 77 -6.39 12.61 6.76
N ASP A 78 -5.25 12.64 6.08
CA ASP A 78 -5.22 12.37 4.64
C ASP A 78 -5.80 11.00 4.31
N ILE A 79 -5.37 9.98 5.02
CA ILE A 79 -5.84 8.62 4.79
C ILE A 79 -7.34 8.53 5.05
N GLU A 80 -7.81 9.13 6.14
CA GLU A 80 -9.24 9.11 6.47
C GLU A 80 -10.08 9.82 5.41
N MET A 81 -9.60 10.94 4.90
CA MET A 81 -10.30 11.68 3.85
C MET A 81 -10.38 10.87 2.56
N ARG A 82 -9.31 10.18 2.22
CA ARG A 82 -9.28 9.34 1.01
C ARG A 82 -10.21 8.15 1.15
N ILE A 83 -10.27 7.56 2.34
CA ILE A 83 -11.20 6.46 2.62
C ILE A 83 -12.64 6.95 2.47
N THR A 84 -12.95 8.12 3.03
CA THR A 84 -14.29 8.71 2.92
C THR A 84 -14.66 8.93 1.45
N ARG A 85 -13.75 9.49 0.66
CA ARG A 85 -13.98 9.72 -0.77
C ARG A 85 -14.22 8.41 -1.51
N TYR A 86 -13.42 7.40 -1.21
CA TYR A 86 -13.56 6.09 -1.84
C TYR A 86 -14.91 5.47 -1.52
N CYS A 87 -15.35 5.56 -0.25
CA CYS A 87 -16.65 5.03 0.17
C CYS A 87 -17.80 5.66 -0.63
N VAL A 88 -17.75 6.97 -0.80
CA VAL A 88 -18.79 7.68 -1.54
C VAL A 88 -18.73 7.31 -3.02
N THR A 89 -17.54 7.35 -3.60
CA THR A 89 -17.35 7.09 -5.03
C THR A 89 -17.74 5.67 -5.43
N LYS A 90 -17.38 4.69 -4.61
CA LYS A 90 -17.60 3.27 -4.93
C LYS A 90 -18.82 2.68 -4.24
N CYS A 91 -19.53 3.46 -3.43
CA CYS A 91 -20.71 3.00 -2.70
C CYS A 91 -20.40 1.80 -1.81
N VAL A 92 -19.28 1.85 -1.09
CA VAL A 92 -18.90 0.79 -0.15
C VAL A 92 -18.80 1.37 1.27
N SER A 93 -18.94 0.50 2.26
CA SER A 93 -18.88 0.92 3.65
C SER A 93 -17.42 1.16 4.08
N ARG A 94 -17.25 1.99 5.11
CA ARG A 94 -15.93 2.22 5.69
C ARG A 94 -15.32 0.92 6.21
N SER A 95 -16.14 0.08 6.85
CA SER A 95 -15.67 -1.22 7.35
C SER A 95 -15.10 -2.08 6.24
N ALA A 96 -15.77 -2.10 5.08
CA ALA A 96 -15.28 -2.87 3.94
C ALA A 96 -13.94 -2.33 3.44
N VAL A 97 -13.80 -1.00 3.36
CA VAL A 97 -12.53 -0.41 2.90
C VAL A 97 -11.41 -0.72 3.88
N TYR A 98 -11.65 -0.59 5.18
CA TYR A 98 -10.64 -0.94 6.18
C TYR A 98 -10.22 -2.41 6.05
N GLU A 99 -11.17 -3.31 5.81
CA GLU A 99 -10.85 -4.72 5.57
C GLU A 99 -10.00 -4.92 4.33
N HIS A 100 -10.34 -4.23 3.24
CA HIS A 100 -9.57 -4.32 1.99
C HIS A 100 -8.12 -3.90 2.22
N LEU A 101 -7.93 -2.77 2.88
CA LEU A 101 -6.58 -2.28 3.17
C LEU A 101 -5.83 -3.22 4.10
N ALA A 102 -6.53 -3.80 5.08
CA ALA A 102 -5.92 -4.76 6.00
C ALA A 102 -5.46 -6.02 5.26
N ILE A 103 -6.25 -6.49 4.30
CA ILE A 103 -5.86 -7.65 3.47
C ILE A 103 -4.57 -7.36 2.72
N ALA A 104 -4.48 -6.20 2.09
CA ALA A 104 -3.28 -5.82 1.34
C ALA A 104 -2.05 -5.73 2.26
N ARG A 105 -2.19 -5.10 3.42
CA ARG A 105 -1.10 -4.97 4.36
C ARG A 105 -0.63 -6.33 4.88
N LYS A 106 -1.57 -7.22 5.13
CA LYS A 106 -1.27 -8.56 5.63
C LYS A 106 -0.47 -9.37 4.60
N ILE A 107 -0.90 -9.32 3.34
CA ILE A 107 -0.20 -10.02 2.26
C ILE A 107 1.20 -9.43 2.08
N PHE A 108 1.30 -8.10 2.06
CA PHE A 108 2.59 -7.45 1.95
C PHE A 108 3.53 -7.88 3.08
N TRP A 109 3.03 -7.86 4.32
CA TRP A 109 3.84 -8.24 5.48
C TRP A 109 4.35 -9.66 5.36
N ALA A 110 3.46 -10.60 4.96
CA ALA A 110 3.85 -11.99 4.80
C ALA A 110 4.95 -12.15 3.75
N ILE A 111 4.82 -11.46 2.61
CA ILE A 111 5.82 -11.51 1.55
C ILE A 111 7.14 -10.89 2.03
N ALA A 112 7.07 -9.73 2.67
CA ALA A 112 8.25 -9.00 3.09
C ALA A 112 9.05 -9.74 4.15
N HIS A 113 8.40 -10.53 4.98
CA HIS A 113 9.04 -11.20 6.11
C HIS A 113 9.20 -12.70 5.94
N HIS A 114 9.05 -13.21 4.72
CA HIS A 114 9.26 -14.62 4.40
C HIS A 114 10.40 -14.84 3.43
N LYS A 115 11.44 -14.02 3.54
CA LYS A 115 12.54 -14.02 2.57
C LYS A 115 13.71 -14.91 2.92
N ASP A 116 13.70 -15.46 4.09
CA ASP A 116 14.81 -16.24 4.62
C ASP A 116 14.74 -17.70 4.20
N ARG A 117 13.93 -18.00 3.21
CA ARG A 117 13.77 -19.35 2.69
C ARG A 117 14.54 -19.60 1.44
#